data_3640eeb6df3a541d3806001839aa1762
#
_entry.id   3640eeb6df3a541d3806001839aa1762
#
_cell.length_a   1.000
_cell.length_b   1.000
_cell.length_c   1.000
_cell.angle_alpha   90.00
_cell.angle_beta   90.00
_cell.angle_gamma   90.00
#
_symmetry.space_group_name_H-M   'P 1'
#
loop_
_entity.id
_entity.type
_entity.pdbx_description
1 polymer ?
#
loop_
_entity_poly.entity_id
_entity_poly.type
_entity_poly.pdbx_seq_one_letter_code
_entity_poly.pdbx_strand_id
1 'polypeptide(L)'
;FPAVNASIDGNDIVYHGYQDIGVAVGSPRGLVVPVLRDADSLTLAEIETQVSDYGRKAQDNKLSIDDMTGGTFTISNGGVFGSLLSTPILNPPQTGILGMHKIQDRPMAVNGEVKIRPMMYLALSYDHRLIDGQEAVRFLVTIKDFLEEPARILLDI
;
A
#
# COMPACT_ATOMS: atom_id res chain seq x y z
N PHE A 1 7.31 -5.30 10.72
CA PHE A 1 5.90 -5.70 10.93
C PHE A 1 5.58 -7.01 10.19
N PRO A 2 6.16 -8.17 10.61
CA PRO A 2 6.00 -9.43 9.87
C PRO A 2 4.55 -9.91 9.75
N ALA A 3 3.72 -9.64 10.75
CA ALA A 3 2.32 -10.05 10.75
C ALA A 3 1.49 -9.36 9.66
N VAL A 4 1.88 -8.14 9.26
CA VAL A 4 1.21 -7.39 8.18
C VAL A 4 1.47 -8.03 6.81
N ASN A 5 2.57 -8.77 6.67
CA ASN A 5 2.97 -9.50 5.45
C ASN A 5 2.73 -11.01 5.55
N ALA A 6 1.94 -11.46 6.52
CA ALA A 6 1.65 -12.87 6.76
C ALA A 6 0.27 -13.26 6.20
N SER A 7 -0.04 -14.54 6.25
CA SER A 7 -1.36 -15.08 5.92
C SER A 7 -1.76 -16.17 6.92
N ILE A 8 -3.04 -16.55 6.92
CA ILE A 8 -3.56 -17.64 7.73
C ILE A 8 -3.89 -18.80 6.80
N ASP A 9 -3.34 -19.97 7.07
CA ASP A 9 -3.67 -21.23 6.39
C ASP A 9 -4.20 -22.25 7.40
N GLY A 10 -5.48 -22.48 7.38
CA GLY A 10 -6.16 -23.32 8.38
C GLY A 10 -5.98 -22.77 9.81
N ASN A 11 -5.20 -23.48 10.62
CA ASN A 11 -4.86 -23.08 11.99
C ASN A 11 -3.44 -22.50 12.13
N ASP A 12 -2.72 -22.39 11.04
CA ASP A 12 -1.33 -21.94 11.03
C ASP A 12 -1.19 -20.50 10.53
N ILE A 13 -0.19 -19.80 11.06
CA ILE A 13 0.24 -18.50 10.56
C ILE A 13 1.43 -18.73 9.63
N VAL A 14 1.32 -18.28 8.40
CA VAL A 14 2.36 -18.36 7.39
C VAL A 14 3.05 -17.00 7.26
N TYR A 15 4.28 -16.90 7.75
CA TYR A 15 5.13 -15.71 7.56
C TYR A 15 5.88 -15.83 6.23
N HIS A 16 5.68 -14.85 5.36
CA HIS A 16 6.36 -14.81 4.06
C HIS A 16 7.74 -14.16 4.21
N GLY A 17 8.78 -14.81 3.69
CA GLY A 17 10.15 -14.31 3.65
C GLY A 17 10.42 -13.39 2.45
N TYR A 18 9.39 -12.92 1.77
CA TYR A 18 9.42 -12.04 0.60
C TYR A 18 8.25 -11.05 0.68
N GLN A 19 8.36 -9.93 -0.03
CA GLN A 19 7.35 -8.88 -0.07
C GLN A 19 6.83 -8.69 -1.49
N ASP A 20 5.72 -9.37 -1.80
CA ASP A 20 5.01 -9.26 -3.08
C ASP A 20 3.83 -8.29 -2.93
N ILE A 21 4.00 -7.08 -3.40
CA ILE A 21 3.05 -5.98 -3.15
C ILE A 21 2.11 -5.79 -4.33
N GLY A 22 0.83 -6.09 -4.10
CA GLY A 22 -0.23 -5.77 -5.05
C GLY A 22 -0.50 -4.27 -5.09
N VAL A 23 -0.55 -3.68 -6.27
CA VAL A 23 -0.90 -2.27 -6.47
C VAL A 23 -2.16 -2.19 -7.34
N ALA A 24 -3.26 -1.71 -6.74
CA ALA A 24 -4.52 -1.60 -7.45
C ALA A 24 -4.46 -0.52 -8.53
N VAL A 25 -4.76 -0.87 -9.76
CA VAL A 25 -4.80 0.04 -10.91
C VAL A 25 -6.13 -0.08 -11.65
N GLY A 26 -6.62 1.04 -12.19
CA GLY A 26 -7.81 1.05 -13.03
C GLY A 26 -7.54 0.50 -14.43
N SER A 27 -8.46 -0.28 -14.96
CA SER A 27 -8.45 -0.75 -16.34
C SER A 27 -9.82 -0.51 -17.01
N PRO A 28 -9.94 -0.61 -18.34
CA PRO A 28 -11.23 -0.53 -19.02
C PRO A 28 -12.25 -1.60 -18.56
N ARG A 29 -11.76 -2.69 -17.95
CA ARG A 29 -12.58 -3.79 -17.42
C ARG A 29 -12.87 -3.68 -15.91
N GLY A 30 -12.41 -2.63 -15.26
CA GLY A 30 -12.52 -2.42 -13.83
C GLY A 30 -11.18 -2.40 -13.12
N LEU A 31 -11.20 -2.58 -11.79
CA LEU A 31 -10.00 -2.57 -10.96
C LEU A 31 -9.26 -3.91 -11.10
N VAL A 32 -7.94 -3.85 -11.32
CA VAL A 32 -7.03 -4.99 -11.32
C VAL A 32 -5.89 -4.72 -10.35
N VAL A 33 -5.26 -5.79 -9.84
CA VAL A 33 -4.22 -5.67 -8.81
C VAL A 33 -2.98 -6.45 -9.25
N PRO A 34 -2.15 -5.89 -10.13
CA PRO A 34 -0.85 -6.48 -10.45
C PRO A 34 0.07 -6.44 -9.23
N VAL A 35 1.02 -7.37 -9.20
CA VAL A 35 1.89 -7.63 -8.05
C VAL A 35 3.34 -7.32 -8.39
N LEU A 36 3.95 -6.39 -7.63
CA LEU A 36 5.39 -6.17 -7.64
C LEU A 36 6.04 -7.28 -6.82
N ARG A 37 6.88 -8.08 -7.47
CA ARG A 37 7.59 -9.18 -6.82
C ARG A 37 8.82 -8.68 -6.08
N ASP A 38 9.09 -9.29 -4.93
CA ASP A 38 10.28 -9.01 -4.10
C ASP A 38 10.52 -7.49 -3.96
N ALA A 39 9.49 -6.75 -3.59
CA ALA A 39 9.48 -5.28 -3.59
C ALA A 39 10.56 -4.67 -2.69
N ASP A 40 10.99 -5.40 -1.66
CA ASP A 40 12.08 -5.03 -0.75
C ASP A 40 13.46 -5.06 -1.40
N SER A 41 13.63 -5.82 -2.50
CA SER A 41 14.87 -5.87 -3.27
C SER A 41 14.97 -4.81 -4.36
N LEU A 42 13.87 -4.10 -4.65
CA LEU A 42 13.79 -3.12 -5.74
C LEU A 42 14.24 -1.73 -5.27
N THR A 43 14.93 -1.02 -6.15
CA THR A 43 15.17 0.41 -5.97
C THR A 43 13.89 1.22 -6.20
N LEU A 44 13.82 2.44 -5.68
CA LEU A 44 12.69 3.34 -5.92
C LEU A 44 12.43 3.57 -7.42
N ALA A 45 13.47 3.66 -8.23
CA ALA A 45 13.35 3.85 -9.67
C ALA A 45 12.76 2.61 -10.37
N GLU A 46 13.12 1.41 -9.92
CA GLU A 46 12.55 0.15 -10.44
C GLU A 46 11.08 0.01 -10.04
N ILE A 47 10.73 0.35 -8.79
CA ILE A 47 9.33 0.36 -8.34
C ILE A 47 8.48 1.30 -9.21
N GLU A 48 8.93 2.55 -9.42
CA GLU A 48 8.25 3.53 -10.27
C GLU A 48 8.06 3.01 -11.70
N THR A 49 9.11 2.43 -12.27
CA THR A 49 9.07 1.86 -13.62
C THR A 49 8.05 0.72 -13.71
N GLN A 50 8.08 -0.23 -12.76
CA GLN A 50 7.15 -1.37 -12.76
C GLN A 50 5.70 -0.95 -12.55
N VAL A 51 5.44 0.00 -11.62
CA VAL A 51 4.08 0.55 -11.41
C VAL A 51 3.55 1.20 -12.69
N SER A 52 4.39 1.99 -13.37
CA SER A 52 4.03 2.62 -14.65
C SER A 52 3.75 1.58 -15.74
N ASP A 53 4.58 0.54 -15.83
CA ASP A 53 4.41 -0.55 -16.80
C ASP A 53 3.12 -1.34 -16.56
N TYR A 54 2.81 -1.66 -15.30
CA TYR A 54 1.55 -2.31 -14.94
C TYR A 54 0.34 -1.43 -15.25
N GLY A 55 0.44 -0.11 -15.03
CA GLY A 55 -0.59 0.84 -15.43
C GLY A 55 -0.86 0.79 -16.94
N ARG A 56 0.18 0.78 -17.78
CA ARG A 56 0.06 0.66 -19.24
C ARG A 56 -0.51 -0.69 -19.66
N LYS A 57 0.00 -1.80 -19.11
CA LYS A 57 -0.51 -3.15 -19.38
C LYS A 57 -1.99 -3.29 -19.00
N ALA A 58 -2.40 -2.67 -17.87
CA ALA A 58 -3.79 -2.67 -17.44
C ALA A 58 -4.71 -1.95 -18.44
N GLN A 59 -4.29 -0.76 -18.92
CA GLN A 59 -5.04 0.00 -19.93
C GLN A 59 -5.15 -0.77 -21.25
N ASP A 60 -4.09 -1.48 -21.65
CA ASP A 60 -4.04 -2.28 -22.87
C ASP A 60 -4.70 -3.66 -22.74
N ASN A 61 -5.21 -4.03 -21.56
CA ASN A 61 -5.72 -5.38 -21.23
C ASN A 61 -4.67 -6.50 -21.48
N LYS A 62 -3.40 -6.22 -21.19
CA LYS A 62 -2.26 -7.13 -21.40
C LYS A 62 -1.72 -7.76 -20.11
N LEU A 63 -2.36 -7.53 -18.96
CA LEU A 63 -1.98 -8.21 -17.72
C LEU A 63 -2.31 -9.70 -17.82
N SER A 64 -1.35 -10.54 -17.47
CA SER A 64 -1.53 -11.99 -17.34
C SER A 64 -2.12 -12.34 -15.98
N ILE A 65 -2.58 -13.58 -15.82
CA ILE A 65 -3.01 -14.10 -14.51
C ILE A 65 -1.81 -14.11 -13.54
N ASP A 66 -0.62 -14.48 -14.04
CA ASP A 66 0.59 -14.50 -13.21
C ASP A 66 1.00 -13.13 -12.71
N ASP A 67 0.72 -12.06 -13.48
CA ASP A 67 0.96 -10.68 -13.01
C ASP A 67 0.07 -10.30 -11.80
N MET A 68 -1.04 -11.01 -11.56
CA MET A 68 -2.09 -10.63 -10.60
C MET A 68 -2.27 -11.61 -9.43
N THR A 69 -1.42 -12.64 -9.32
CA THR A 69 -1.56 -13.69 -8.28
C THR A 69 -0.41 -13.65 -7.29
N GLY A 70 -0.63 -14.17 -6.08
CA GLY A 70 0.42 -14.44 -5.09
C GLY A 70 0.93 -13.23 -4.31
N GLY A 71 0.24 -12.10 -4.32
CA GLY A 71 0.60 -10.93 -3.50
C GLY A 71 0.48 -11.22 -2.00
N THR A 72 1.34 -10.57 -1.19
CA THR A 72 1.35 -10.70 0.28
C THR A 72 0.73 -9.51 1.00
N PHE A 73 0.62 -8.38 0.32
CA PHE A 73 -0.01 -7.14 0.80
C PHE A 73 -0.56 -6.36 -0.38
N THR A 74 -1.55 -5.51 -0.18
CA THR A 74 -2.13 -4.71 -1.27
C THR A 74 -2.13 -3.22 -0.92
N ILE A 75 -1.84 -2.38 -1.93
CA ILE A 75 -2.02 -0.93 -1.87
C ILE A 75 -3.10 -0.53 -2.88
N SER A 76 -4.11 0.20 -2.42
CA SER A 76 -5.18 0.75 -3.25
C SER A 76 -5.21 2.26 -3.17
N ASN A 77 -5.41 2.94 -4.28
CA ASN A 77 -5.48 4.40 -4.34
C ASN A 77 -6.83 4.88 -4.87
N GLY A 78 -7.74 5.23 -3.95
CA GLY A 78 -9.01 5.86 -4.27
C GLY A 78 -8.90 7.36 -4.57
N GLY A 79 -7.76 7.97 -4.26
CA GLY A 79 -7.53 9.41 -4.44
C GLY A 79 -7.56 9.85 -5.90
N VAL A 80 -7.18 8.97 -6.82
CA VAL A 80 -7.26 9.23 -8.27
C VAL A 80 -8.71 9.47 -8.75
N PHE A 81 -9.68 8.98 -7.99
CA PHE A 81 -11.12 9.21 -8.21
C PHE A 81 -11.71 10.28 -7.29
N GLY A 82 -10.87 10.94 -6.48
CA GLY A 82 -11.29 12.01 -5.57
C GLY A 82 -11.74 11.57 -4.18
N SER A 83 -11.58 10.29 -3.81
CA SER A 83 -11.93 9.80 -2.47
C SER A 83 -11.13 10.50 -1.39
N LEU A 84 -11.81 11.08 -0.40
CA LEU A 84 -11.16 11.68 0.77
C LEU A 84 -10.72 10.62 1.76
N LEU A 85 -11.59 9.65 2.04
CA LEU A 85 -11.38 8.54 2.97
C LEU A 85 -12.30 7.39 2.58
N SER A 86 -11.77 6.17 2.69
CA SER A 86 -12.52 4.93 2.46
C SER A 86 -12.04 3.84 3.42
N THR A 87 -12.77 2.75 3.47
CA THR A 87 -12.37 1.52 4.16
C THR A 87 -12.04 0.48 3.10
N PRO A 88 -10.76 0.23 2.78
CA PRO A 88 -10.38 -0.75 1.78
C PRO A 88 -10.79 -2.16 2.21
N ILE A 89 -11.11 -3.03 1.24
CA ILE A 89 -11.51 -4.41 1.46
C ILE A 89 -10.29 -5.31 1.32
N LEU A 90 -10.07 -6.20 2.30
CA LEU A 90 -8.99 -7.19 2.25
C LEU A 90 -9.08 -8.07 1.01
N ASN A 91 -7.93 -8.44 0.47
CA ASN A 91 -7.79 -9.35 -0.65
C ASN A 91 -7.24 -10.70 -0.16
N PRO A 92 -8.10 -11.65 0.25
CA PRO A 92 -7.63 -12.91 0.83
C PRO A 92 -6.69 -13.67 -0.11
N PRO A 93 -5.69 -14.40 0.40
CA PRO A 93 -5.39 -14.69 1.81
C PRO A 93 -4.59 -13.62 2.54
N GLN A 94 -4.37 -12.46 1.94
CA GLN A 94 -3.64 -11.33 2.55
C GLN A 94 -4.34 -10.84 3.82
N THR A 95 -3.55 -10.41 4.80
CA THR A 95 -4.05 -9.94 6.09
C THR A 95 -4.02 -8.43 6.25
N GLY A 96 -3.53 -7.70 5.25
CA GLY A 96 -3.47 -6.25 5.26
C GLY A 96 -3.68 -5.61 3.88
N ILE A 97 -4.31 -4.45 3.88
CA ILE A 97 -4.44 -3.57 2.71
C ILE A 97 -4.36 -2.11 3.13
N LEU A 98 -3.51 -1.36 2.44
CA LEU A 98 -3.38 0.09 2.62
C LEU A 98 -4.25 0.83 1.60
N GLY A 99 -5.12 1.69 2.09
CA GLY A 99 -5.88 2.64 1.26
C GLY A 99 -5.21 4.01 1.23
N MET A 100 -4.89 4.49 0.04
CA MET A 100 -4.46 5.85 -0.24
C MET A 100 -5.63 6.67 -0.76
N HIS A 101 -5.59 7.98 -0.52
CA HIS A 101 -6.70 8.86 -0.81
C HIS A 101 -6.23 10.16 -1.48
N LYS A 102 -7.16 11.08 -1.68
CA LYS A 102 -6.90 12.36 -2.32
C LYS A 102 -5.87 13.19 -1.56
N ILE A 103 -4.87 13.68 -2.27
CA ILE A 103 -3.96 14.72 -1.77
C ILE A 103 -4.66 16.07 -1.92
N GLN A 104 -4.70 16.84 -0.85
CA GLN A 104 -5.25 18.20 -0.85
C GLN A 104 -4.51 19.10 0.12
N ASP A 105 -4.44 20.38 -0.21
CA ASP A 105 -3.86 21.37 0.68
C ASP A 105 -4.76 21.59 1.89
N ARG A 106 -4.18 21.50 3.10
CA ARG A 106 -4.89 21.69 4.37
C ARG A 106 -4.07 22.55 5.33
N PRO A 107 -4.73 23.38 6.16
CA PRO A 107 -4.06 24.10 7.23
C PRO A 107 -3.65 23.12 8.34
N MET A 108 -2.37 23.11 8.67
CA MET A 108 -1.78 22.24 9.69
C MET A 108 -1.02 23.10 10.70
N ALA A 109 -1.08 22.70 11.98
CA ALA A 109 -0.23 23.29 13.01
C ALA A 109 1.18 22.68 12.91
N VAL A 110 2.17 23.51 12.59
CA VAL A 110 3.59 23.10 12.47
C VAL A 110 4.41 24.05 13.36
N ASN A 111 5.00 23.53 14.44
CA ASN A 111 5.80 24.33 15.40
C ASN A 111 5.07 25.55 15.96
N GLY A 112 3.76 25.40 16.25
CA GLY A 112 2.93 26.46 16.78
C GLY A 112 2.39 27.47 15.75
N GLU A 113 2.70 27.29 14.47
CA GLU A 113 2.22 28.12 13.36
C GLU A 113 1.26 27.36 12.47
N VAL A 114 0.29 28.04 11.86
CA VAL A 114 -0.58 27.45 10.84
C VAL A 114 0.12 27.51 9.49
N LYS A 115 0.38 26.36 8.89
CA LYS A 115 1.01 26.23 7.57
C LYS A 115 0.12 25.40 6.64
N ILE A 116 0.08 25.75 5.37
CA ILE A 116 -0.57 24.92 4.35
C ILE A 116 0.37 23.79 3.97
N ARG A 117 -0.16 22.55 4.00
CA ARG A 117 0.56 21.34 3.66
C ARG A 117 -0.29 20.45 2.74
N PRO A 118 0.33 19.77 1.77
CA PRO A 118 -0.35 18.71 1.02
C PRO A 118 -0.56 17.52 1.98
N MET A 119 -1.82 17.17 2.21
CA MET A 119 -2.22 16.12 3.16
C MET A 119 -3.01 15.04 2.46
N MET A 120 -2.79 13.78 2.89
CA MET A 120 -3.53 12.62 2.45
C MET A 120 -3.89 11.75 3.66
N TYR A 121 -5.11 11.21 3.67
CA TYR A 121 -5.46 10.15 4.61
C TYR A 121 -4.93 8.80 4.14
N LEU A 122 -4.41 8.03 5.08
CA LEU A 122 -4.08 6.61 4.91
C LEU A 122 -5.04 5.80 5.77
N ALA A 123 -5.56 4.71 5.22
CA ALA A 123 -6.38 3.76 5.94
C ALA A 123 -5.80 2.35 5.81
N LEU A 124 -5.76 1.61 6.90
CA LEU A 124 -5.36 0.21 6.91
C LEU A 124 -6.55 -0.65 7.32
N SER A 125 -6.95 -1.58 6.44
CA SER A 125 -7.80 -2.69 6.84
C SER A 125 -6.92 -3.91 7.08
N TYR A 126 -7.21 -4.66 8.15
CA TYR A 126 -6.37 -5.79 8.53
C TYR A 126 -7.18 -6.91 9.19
N ASP A 127 -6.63 -8.13 9.14
CA ASP A 127 -7.21 -9.29 9.81
C ASP A 127 -6.84 -9.24 11.30
N HIS A 128 -7.82 -8.93 12.15
CA HIS A 128 -7.62 -8.76 13.59
C HIS A 128 -7.34 -10.08 14.32
N ARG A 129 -7.42 -11.21 13.65
CA ARG A 129 -6.97 -12.49 14.20
C ARG A 129 -5.45 -12.57 14.29
N LEU A 130 -4.75 -11.82 13.43
CA LEU A 130 -3.28 -11.84 13.31
C LEU A 130 -2.64 -10.53 13.74
N ILE A 131 -3.23 -9.40 13.37
CA ILE A 131 -2.70 -8.06 13.62
C ILE A 131 -3.56 -7.39 14.69
N ASP A 132 -2.95 -6.91 15.77
CA ASP A 132 -3.64 -6.13 16.78
C ASP A 132 -3.68 -4.64 16.45
N GLY A 133 -4.49 -3.88 17.21
CA GLY A 133 -4.67 -2.45 16.97
C GLY A 133 -3.38 -1.64 17.19
N GLN A 134 -2.53 -2.06 18.12
CA GLN A 134 -1.26 -1.38 18.39
C GLN A 134 -0.30 -1.55 17.21
N GLU A 135 -0.17 -2.75 16.68
CA GLU A 135 0.69 -3.05 15.53
C GLU A 135 0.19 -2.34 14.28
N ALA A 136 -1.12 -2.35 14.02
CA ALA A 136 -1.74 -1.66 12.89
C ALA A 136 -1.46 -0.15 12.92
N VAL A 137 -1.62 0.49 14.09
CA VAL A 137 -1.35 1.93 14.23
C VAL A 137 0.14 2.24 14.09
N ARG A 138 1.02 1.43 14.68
CA ARG A 138 2.48 1.60 14.54
C ARG A 138 2.94 1.46 13.10
N PHE A 139 2.37 0.52 12.35
CA PHE A 139 2.64 0.35 10.93
C PHE A 139 2.29 1.62 10.14
N LEU A 140 1.08 2.17 10.35
CA LEU A 140 0.66 3.43 9.69
C LEU A 140 1.53 4.62 10.09
N VAL A 141 1.89 4.73 11.37
CA VAL A 141 2.76 5.81 11.86
C VAL A 141 4.15 5.71 11.21
N THR A 142 4.70 4.51 11.11
CA THR A 142 6.00 4.29 10.44
C THR A 142 5.94 4.72 8.97
N ILE A 143 4.90 4.34 8.23
CA ILE A 143 4.72 4.79 6.84
C ILE A 143 4.64 6.32 6.77
N LYS A 144 3.83 6.93 7.64
CA LYS A 144 3.69 8.39 7.73
C LYS A 144 5.05 9.07 7.96
N ASP A 145 5.83 8.57 8.93
CA ASP A 145 7.10 9.18 9.28
C ASP A 145 8.10 9.11 8.12
N PHE A 146 8.15 8.02 7.38
CA PHE A 146 8.96 7.91 6.16
C PHE A 146 8.47 8.83 5.03
N LEU A 147 7.18 9.01 4.87
CA LEU A 147 6.62 9.92 3.85
C LEU A 147 6.86 11.38 4.20
N GLU A 148 6.81 11.74 5.48
CA GLU A 148 7.03 13.11 5.95
C GLU A 148 8.52 13.47 6.00
N GLU A 149 9.41 12.47 6.18
CA GLU A 149 10.87 12.62 6.18
C GLU A 149 11.53 11.62 5.20
N PRO A 150 11.41 11.84 3.89
CA PRO A 150 11.92 10.88 2.87
C PRO A 150 13.43 10.61 2.96
N ALA A 151 14.21 11.53 3.56
CA ALA A 151 15.63 11.31 3.80
C ALA A 151 15.91 10.07 4.65
N ARG A 152 15.00 9.67 5.53
CA ARG A 152 15.12 8.45 6.35
C ARG A 152 15.14 7.18 5.51
N ILE A 153 14.37 7.14 4.41
CA ILE A 153 14.38 6.00 3.47
C ILE A 153 15.75 5.89 2.79
N LEU A 154 16.36 7.04 2.43
CA LEU A 154 17.65 7.06 1.74
C LEU A 154 18.82 6.75 2.67
N LEU A 155 18.67 7.04 3.97
CA LEU A 155 19.73 6.85 4.97
C LEU A 155 19.58 5.54 5.75
N ASP A 156 18.50 4.80 5.52
CA ASP A 156 18.17 3.54 6.21
C ASP A 156 18.14 3.69 7.75
N ILE A 157 17.48 4.78 8.23
CA ILE A 157 17.38 5.13 9.67
C ILE A 157 15.92 5.36 10.11
#